data_0778a6fba9c54cb24d7e2282be698e89
#
_entry.id   0778a6fba9c54cb24d7e2282be698e89
#
_cell.length_a   1.000
_cell.length_b   1.000
_cell.length_c   1.000
_cell.angle_alpha   90.00
_cell.angle_beta   90.00
_cell.angle_gamma   90.00
#
_symmetry.space_group_name_H-M   'P 1'
#
loop_
_entity.id
_entity.type
_entity.pdbx_description
1 polymer ?
#
loop_
_entity_poly.entity_id
_entity_poly.type
_entity_poly.pdbx_seq_one_letter_code
_entity_poly.pdbx_strand_id
1 'polypeptide(L)'
;MKSARRSSLVVLAALALSVNGRAQGPGTDYSKIEILTEKIAPNLYMLSGSAGVDPGHQDAAGGRIGVLAGPDGIFMVDAQYAQLTDKVVAAIRKISSEPIRFLVNTHLHGDHTAGNANFVKMGALLLAREELRDEMARPPAPSANGNPAPARDPARLPVVTYGLGDPVKLRLNGEIVDLIPVRAAHTGGDTMIRFENADVIMIGDFYRNYGYPFIDTNNGGSLKGALEALDATMRLAGPNTKLVPGHGTIINRADIVPYRDMILGVQAKVQQMIAQGRTQQEVLAAKVTAPYDGKVPGGLLPAGAGTSADRFVSMVYQQLKGGR
;
A
#
# COMPACT_ATOMS: atom_id res chain seq x y z
N MET A 1 60.02 -26.94 19.30
CA MET A 1 59.47 -25.95 18.36
C MET A 1 58.03 -26.32 18.09
N LYS A 2 57.04 -25.60 18.72
CA LYS A 2 55.59 -25.85 18.54
C LYS A 2 55.04 -24.70 17.72
N SER A 3 54.58 -25.01 16.50
CA SER A 3 53.96 -24.08 15.58
C SER A 3 52.51 -23.84 16.00
N ALA A 4 52.17 -22.60 16.37
CA ALA A 4 50.81 -22.19 16.65
C ALA A 4 50.13 -21.74 15.36
N ARG A 5 49.13 -22.49 14.88
CA ARG A 5 48.22 -22.06 13.81
C ARG A 5 47.22 -21.08 14.36
N ARG A 6 47.26 -19.82 13.89
CA ARG A 6 46.24 -18.81 14.13
C ARG A 6 45.10 -19.04 13.16
N SER A 7 43.94 -19.45 13.68
CA SER A 7 42.68 -19.48 12.94
C SER A 7 42.08 -18.09 12.94
N SER A 8 42.01 -17.44 11.78
CA SER A 8 41.33 -16.19 11.60
C SER A 8 39.82 -16.46 11.45
N LEU A 9 39.06 -16.11 12.45
CA LEU A 9 37.59 -16.09 12.37
C LEU A 9 37.17 -14.87 11.53
N VAL A 10 36.69 -15.10 10.33
CA VAL A 10 36.01 -14.06 9.53
C VAL A 10 34.56 -13.98 10.01
N VAL A 11 34.25 -12.96 10.82
CA VAL A 11 32.90 -12.65 11.19
C VAL A 11 32.27 -11.90 10.00
N LEU A 12 31.45 -12.60 9.22
CA LEU A 12 30.55 -11.94 8.26
C LEU A 12 29.42 -11.27 9.07
N ALA A 13 29.55 -9.97 9.25
CA ALA A 13 28.43 -9.14 9.71
C ALA A 13 27.40 -9.04 8.58
N ALA A 14 26.31 -9.79 8.68
CA ALA A 14 25.15 -9.58 7.85
C ALA A 14 24.53 -8.24 8.24
N LEU A 15 24.77 -7.18 7.44
CA LEU A 15 24.01 -5.94 7.54
C LEU A 15 22.56 -6.22 7.13
N ALA A 16 21.71 -6.47 8.12
CA ALA A 16 20.27 -6.35 7.95
C ALA A 16 19.95 -4.86 7.74
N LEU A 17 19.86 -4.43 6.49
CA LEU A 17 19.31 -3.14 6.12
C LEU A 17 17.81 -3.17 6.46
N SER A 18 17.46 -2.72 7.66
CA SER A 18 16.08 -2.37 8.01
C SER A 18 15.64 -1.23 7.09
N VAL A 19 14.95 -1.56 6.03
CA VAL A 19 14.23 -0.57 5.19
C VAL A 19 13.01 -0.12 5.99
N ASN A 20 13.25 0.70 7.02
CA ASN A 20 12.19 1.42 7.69
C ASN A 20 11.50 2.33 6.67
N GLY A 21 10.18 2.21 6.60
CA GLY A 21 9.27 2.87 5.68
C GLY A 21 9.71 4.26 5.21
N ARG A 22 10.43 4.33 4.12
CA ARG A 22 10.61 5.57 3.37
C ARG A 22 9.38 5.76 2.50
N ALA A 23 8.32 6.26 3.13
CA ALA A 23 7.14 6.78 2.43
C ALA A 23 7.43 8.06 1.65
N GLN A 24 8.70 8.45 1.54
CA GLN A 24 9.15 9.62 0.80
C GLN A 24 10.46 9.23 0.12
N GLY A 25 10.39 8.97 -1.18
CA GLY A 25 11.60 8.84 -1.97
C GLY A 25 12.46 10.11 -1.83
N PRO A 26 13.79 10.00 -1.65
CA PRO A 26 14.65 11.17 -1.70
C PRO A 26 14.50 11.82 -3.08
N GLY A 27 13.99 13.04 -3.14
CA GLY A 27 13.87 13.83 -4.36
C GLY A 27 12.45 14.18 -4.82
N THR A 28 11.38 13.83 -4.09
CA THR A 28 10.02 14.29 -4.44
C THR A 28 9.89 15.80 -4.18
N ASP A 29 9.61 16.55 -5.25
CA ASP A 29 9.32 17.98 -5.17
C ASP A 29 7.79 18.18 -5.07
N TYR A 30 7.27 18.20 -3.84
CA TYR A 30 5.84 18.34 -3.58
C TYR A 30 5.24 19.65 -4.14
N SER A 31 6.06 20.69 -4.38
CA SER A 31 5.57 21.94 -4.95
C SER A 31 5.03 21.75 -6.37
N LYS A 32 5.59 20.81 -7.12
CA LYS A 32 5.22 20.48 -8.51
C LYS A 32 4.07 19.50 -8.63
N ILE A 33 3.67 18.85 -7.54
CA ILE A 33 2.56 17.90 -7.59
C ILE A 33 1.25 18.69 -7.61
N GLU A 34 0.42 18.45 -8.62
CA GLU A 34 -0.96 18.91 -8.70
C GLU A 34 -1.90 17.81 -8.22
N ILE A 35 -3.03 18.19 -7.61
CA ILE A 35 -4.09 17.24 -7.25
C ILE A 35 -5.12 17.23 -8.37
N LEU A 36 -5.21 16.10 -9.03
CA LEU A 36 -6.18 15.80 -10.07
C LEU A 36 -7.45 15.24 -9.42
N THR A 37 -8.62 15.60 -9.94
CA THR A 37 -9.91 15.15 -9.43
C THR A 37 -10.69 14.47 -10.56
N GLU A 38 -11.11 13.24 -10.32
CA GLU A 38 -11.96 12.46 -11.22
C GLU A 38 -13.28 12.12 -10.52
N LYS A 39 -14.41 12.41 -11.17
CA LYS A 39 -15.73 12.00 -10.67
C LYS A 39 -15.99 10.57 -11.12
N ILE A 40 -16.08 9.63 -10.17
CA ILE A 40 -16.20 8.18 -10.46
C ILE A 40 -17.63 7.65 -10.27
N ALA A 41 -18.46 8.36 -9.48
CA ALA A 41 -19.90 8.14 -9.32
C ALA A 41 -20.62 9.47 -8.99
N PRO A 42 -21.96 9.53 -8.86
CA PRO A 42 -22.68 10.79 -8.71
C PRO A 42 -22.18 11.74 -7.61
N ASN A 43 -21.76 11.22 -6.47
CA ASN A 43 -21.24 11.97 -5.33
C ASN A 43 -19.90 11.41 -4.81
N LEU A 44 -19.28 10.53 -5.58
CA LEU A 44 -17.99 9.91 -5.25
C LEU A 44 -16.92 10.36 -6.25
N TYR A 45 -15.80 10.81 -5.71
CA TYR A 45 -14.65 11.33 -6.46
C TYR A 45 -13.38 10.61 -6.05
N MET A 46 -12.44 10.51 -6.98
CA MET A 46 -11.07 10.05 -6.76
C MET A 46 -10.13 11.23 -6.95
N LEU A 47 -9.22 11.45 -5.99
CA LEU A 47 -8.13 12.40 -6.12
C LEU A 47 -6.81 11.65 -6.26
N SER A 48 -5.91 12.17 -7.09
CA SER A 48 -4.55 11.64 -7.26
C SER A 48 -3.55 12.76 -7.46
N GLY A 49 -2.30 12.55 -7.07
CA GLY A 49 -1.21 13.45 -7.43
C GLY A 49 -0.82 13.29 -8.91
N SER A 50 -0.34 14.35 -9.53
CA SER A 50 0.15 14.33 -10.92
C SER A 50 1.30 13.35 -11.13
N ALA A 51 1.37 12.73 -12.32
CA ALA A 51 2.39 11.75 -12.68
C ALA A 51 3.78 12.36 -12.88
N GLY A 52 4.83 11.54 -12.77
CA GLY A 52 6.21 11.88 -13.16
C GLY A 52 6.99 12.73 -12.16
N VAL A 53 6.43 13.07 -11.01
CA VAL A 53 7.07 13.92 -9.99
C VAL A 53 7.53 13.13 -8.78
N ASP A 54 6.87 12.02 -8.48
CA ASP A 54 7.21 11.13 -7.37
C ASP A 54 8.03 9.94 -7.90
N PRO A 55 9.35 9.85 -7.57
CA PRO A 55 10.18 8.73 -8.04
C PRO A 55 9.71 7.35 -7.53
N GLY A 56 8.99 7.31 -6.42
CA GLY A 56 8.41 6.08 -5.87
C GLY A 56 7.12 5.63 -6.59
N HIS A 57 6.40 6.60 -7.16
CA HIS A 57 5.09 6.40 -7.79
C HIS A 57 4.99 7.23 -9.08
N GLN A 58 5.63 6.75 -10.14
CA GLN A 58 5.76 7.52 -11.39
C GLN A 58 4.44 7.66 -12.15
N ASP A 59 3.49 6.77 -11.94
CA ASP A 59 2.15 6.78 -12.54
C ASP A 59 1.22 7.85 -11.96
N ALA A 60 1.33 8.10 -10.65
CA ALA A 60 0.64 9.19 -9.93
C ALA A 60 1.32 9.39 -8.58
N ALA A 61 1.63 10.61 -8.20
CA ALA A 61 2.31 10.90 -6.94
C ALA A 61 1.46 10.51 -5.72
N GLY A 62 2.03 9.66 -4.87
CA GLY A 62 1.39 9.11 -3.67
C GLY A 62 0.13 8.29 -3.93
N GLY A 63 -0.53 7.90 -2.84
CA GLY A 63 -1.75 7.09 -2.90
C GLY A 63 -2.99 7.88 -3.35
N ARG A 64 -3.99 7.17 -3.86
CA ARG A 64 -5.27 7.76 -4.24
C ARG A 64 -6.15 8.04 -3.03
N ILE A 65 -6.88 9.14 -3.11
CA ILE A 65 -7.88 9.54 -2.11
C ILE A 65 -9.27 9.30 -2.67
N GLY A 66 -10.16 8.68 -1.89
CA GLY A 66 -11.60 8.67 -2.16
C GLY A 66 -12.29 9.82 -1.42
N VAL A 67 -13.26 10.46 -2.07
CA VAL A 67 -14.06 11.54 -1.48
C VAL A 67 -15.53 11.30 -1.78
N LEU A 68 -16.31 10.89 -0.77
CA LEU A 68 -17.76 10.83 -0.84
C LEU A 68 -18.32 12.13 -0.24
N ALA A 69 -18.96 12.93 -1.06
CA ALA A 69 -19.48 14.25 -0.66
C ALA A 69 -21.02 14.26 -0.57
N GLY A 70 -21.56 15.02 0.37
CA GLY A 70 -23.00 15.20 0.53
C GLY A 70 -23.33 15.91 1.84
N PRO A 71 -24.64 16.06 2.17
CA PRO A 71 -25.10 16.89 3.29
C PRO A 71 -24.69 16.36 4.68
N ASP A 72 -24.33 15.09 4.79
CA ASP A 72 -23.85 14.53 6.05
C ASP A 72 -22.36 14.84 6.31
N GLY A 73 -21.73 15.65 5.47
CA GLY A 73 -20.31 15.93 5.48
C GLY A 73 -19.53 15.02 4.54
N ILE A 74 -18.22 15.19 4.49
CA ILE A 74 -17.33 14.43 3.62
C ILE A 74 -16.80 13.19 4.35
N PHE A 75 -16.91 12.03 3.69
CA PHE A 75 -16.17 10.81 4.03
C PHE A 75 -14.97 10.68 3.08
N MET A 76 -13.79 10.59 3.66
CA MET A 76 -12.53 10.56 2.93
C MET A 76 -11.83 9.21 3.15
N VAL A 77 -11.25 8.65 2.10
CA VAL A 77 -10.40 7.46 2.13
C VAL A 77 -8.98 7.89 1.84
N ASP A 78 -8.06 7.59 2.76
CA ASP A 78 -6.65 7.96 2.75
C ASP A 78 -6.37 9.48 2.77
N ALA A 79 -5.15 9.86 3.14
CA ALA A 79 -4.78 11.23 3.48
C ALA A 79 -3.59 11.78 2.69
N GLN A 80 -3.00 10.97 1.78
CA GLN A 80 -1.82 11.37 1.01
C GLN A 80 -0.60 11.77 1.88
N TYR A 81 0.39 12.37 1.25
CA TYR A 81 1.52 13.01 1.92
C TYR A 81 1.09 14.27 2.69
N ALA A 82 1.66 14.48 3.86
CA ALA A 82 1.35 15.66 4.69
C ALA A 82 1.62 16.99 3.96
N GLN A 83 2.63 17.04 3.10
CA GLN A 83 3.00 18.21 2.31
C GLN A 83 1.95 18.59 1.25
N LEU A 84 1.06 17.67 0.90
CA LEU A 84 0.00 17.89 -0.09
C LEU A 84 -1.34 18.26 0.55
N THR A 85 -1.45 18.30 1.88
CA THR A 85 -2.72 18.52 2.59
C THR A 85 -3.47 19.74 2.07
N ASP A 86 -2.81 20.89 1.95
CA ASP A 86 -3.47 22.13 1.50
C ASP A 86 -4.00 22.01 0.06
N LYS A 87 -3.25 21.35 -0.82
CA LYS A 87 -3.67 21.08 -2.19
C LYS A 87 -4.85 20.11 -2.25
N VAL A 88 -4.85 19.07 -1.41
CA VAL A 88 -5.96 18.12 -1.28
C VAL A 88 -7.21 18.84 -0.76
N VAL A 89 -7.10 19.66 0.29
CA VAL A 89 -8.20 20.47 0.82
C VAL A 89 -8.74 21.40 -0.25
N ALA A 90 -7.88 22.08 -1.01
CA ALA A 90 -8.30 22.97 -2.10
C ALA A 90 -9.06 22.21 -3.21
N ALA A 91 -8.65 20.98 -3.53
CA ALA A 91 -9.37 20.12 -4.48
C ALA A 91 -10.74 19.70 -3.93
N ILE A 92 -10.81 19.29 -2.66
CA ILE A 92 -12.05 18.90 -1.98
C ILE A 92 -13.03 20.10 -1.93
N ARG A 93 -12.55 21.32 -1.65
CA ARG A 93 -13.40 22.53 -1.60
C ARG A 93 -14.03 22.91 -2.94
N LYS A 94 -13.49 22.43 -4.07
CA LYS A 94 -14.13 22.54 -5.38
C LYS A 94 -15.29 21.56 -5.56
N ILE A 95 -15.34 20.49 -4.76
CA ILE A 95 -16.39 19.47 -4.77
C ILE A 95 -17.50 19.84 -3.79
N SER A 96 -17.16 20.23 -2.55
CA SER A 96 -18.11 20.51 -1.47
C SER A 96 -17.52 21.47 -0.44
N SER A 97 -18.39 22.32 0.14
CA SER A 97 -18.07 23.17 1.29
C SER A 97 -18.24 22.47 2.64
N GLU A 98 -18.81 21.27 2.65
CA GLU A 98 -19.06 20.52 3.87
C GLU A 98 -17.77 20.11 4.59
N PRO A 99 -17.80 19.95 5.92
CA PRO A 99 -16.61 19.53 6.68
C PRO A 99 -16.21 18.08 6.35
N ILE A 100 -14.91 17.79 6.40
CA ILE A 100 -14.40 16.42 6.37
C ILE A 100 -14.69 15.81 7.74
N ARG A 101 -15.69 14.93 7.82
CA ARG A 101 -16.14 14.33 9.09
C ARG A 101 -15.48 13.00 9.39
N PHE A 102 -15.20 12.21 8.36
CA PHE A 102 -14.62 10.88 8.50
C PHE A 102 -13.43 10.74 7.57
N LEU A 103 -12.37 10.13 8.09
CA LEU A 103 -11.19 9.72 7.35
C LEU A 103 -10.93 8.25 7.69
N VAL A 104 -10.84 7.39 6.69
CA VAL A 104 -10.43 5.99 6.88
C VAL A 104 -9.15 5.71 6.12
N ASN A 105 -8.23 4.96 6.70
CA ASN A 105 -7.04 4.52 5.99
C ASN A 105 -7.20 3.10 5.44
N THR A 106 -6.76 2.91 4.19
CA THR A 106 -6.68 1.59 3.56
C THR A 106 -5.57 0.75 4.16
N HIS A 107 -4.41 1.33 4.42
CA HIS A 107 -3.24 0.70 5.03
C HIS A 107 -2.28 1.75 5.61
N LEU A 108 -1.14 1.32 6.16
CA LEU A 108 -0.28 2.18 7.00
C LEU A 108 0.77 3.03 6.26
N HIS A 109 1.00 2.85 4.96
CA HIS A 109 2.07 3.56 4.26
C HIS A 109 1.87 5.07 4.26
N GLY A 110 2.99 5.80 4.25
CA GLY A 110 2.98 7.24 4.49
C GLY A 110 2.34 8.06 3.39
N ASP A 111 2.36 7.57 2.15
CA ASP A 111 1.66 8.18 1.02
C ASP A 111 0.14 7.98 1.07
N HIS A 112 -0.37 7.25 2.08
CA HIS A 112 -1.77 7.10 2.43
C HIS A 112 -2.13 7.73 3.77
N THR A 113 -1.16 7.82 4.71
CA THR A 113 -1.44 8.18 6.10
C THR A 113 -0.72 9.43 6.61
N ALA A 114 0.27 9.95 5.88
CA ALA A 114 1.09 11.06 6.40
C ALA A 114 0.29 12.35 6.63
N GLY A 115 -0.80 12.58 5.90
CA GLY A 115 -1.73 13.69 6.09
C GLY A 115 -2.69 13.54 7.27
N ASN A 116 -2.81 12.36 7.90
CA ASN A 116 -3.81 12.07 8.94
C ASN A 116 -3.92 13.16 10.01
N ALA A 117 -2.79 13.53 10.62
CA ALA A 117 -2.79 14.51 11.71
C ALA A 117 -3.37 15.87 11.27
N ASN A 118 -3.15 16.27 10.03
CA ASN A 118 -3.65 17.53 9.51
C ASN A 118 -5.18 17.50 9.37
N PHE A 119 -5.73 16.41 8.82
CA PHE A 119 -7.18 16.26 8.69
C PHE A 119 -7.89 16.06 10.04
N VAL A 120 -7.26 15.34 10.98
CA VAL A 120 -7.78 15.21 12.36
C VAL A 120 -7.84 16.58 13.05
N LYS A 121 -6.83 17.43 12.90
CA LYS A 121 -6.85 18.81 13.40
C LYS A 121 -7.92 19.70 12.75
N MET A 122 -8.38 19.33 11.55
CA MET A 122 -9.52 19.98 10.88
C MET A 122 -10.88 19.42 11.33
N GLY A 123 -10.89 18.43 12.25
CA GLY A 123 -12.10 17.85 12.84
C GLY A 123 -12.50 16.47 12.29
N ALA A 124 -11.71 15.86 11.43
CA ALA A 124 -12.01 14.53 10.90
C ALA A 124 -11.84 13.45 11.99
N LEU A 125 -12.82 12.54 12.09
CA LEU A 125 -12.73 11.32 12.89
C LEU A 125 -11.96 10.27 12.08
N LEU A 126 -10.80 9.84 12.59
CA LEU A 126 -9.94 8.88 11.91
C LEU A 126 -10.26 7.45 12.31
N LEU A 127 -10.53 6.61 11.30
CA LEU A 127 -10.86 5.19 11.43
C LEU A 127 -9.79 4.33 10.74
N ALA A 128 -9.43 3.20 11.30
CA ALA A 128 -8.63 2.17 10.64
C ALA A 128 -8.74 0.83 11.35
N ARG A 129 -8.08 -0.20 10.79
CA ARG A 129 -7.86 -1.46 11.49
C ARG A 129 -7.02 -1.26 12.76
N GLU A 130 -7.28 -2.10 13.79
CA GLU A 130 -6.50 -2.10 15.03
C GLU A 130 -5.02 -2.36 14.76
N GLU A 131 -4.70 -3.33 13.91
CA GLU A 131 -3.32 -3.67 13.55
C GLU A 131 -2.58 -2.52 12.87
N LEU A 132 -3.29 -1.72 12.06
CA LEU A 132 -2.70 -0.51 11.47
C LEU A 132 -2.36 0.51 12.56
N ARG A 133 -3.30 0.75 13.50
CA ARG A 133 -3.07 1.67 14.61
C ARG A 133 -1.90 1.23 15.48
N ASP A 134 -1.82 -0.05 15.82
CA ASP A 134 -0.75 -0.62 16.65
C ASP A 134 0.61 -0.44 15.97
N GLU A 135 0.70 -0.71 14.66
CA GLU A 135 1.92 -0.50 13.89
C GLU A 135 2.32 0.98 13.85
N MET A 136 1.36 1.87 13.61
CA MET A 136 1.62 3.30 13.62
C MET A 136 2.02 3.81 15.01
N ALA A 137 1.52 3.21 16.09
CA ALA A 137 1.84 3.59 17.46
C ALA A 137 3.26 3.17 17.89
N ARG A 138 3.88 2.22 17.18
CA ARG A 138 5.25 1.80 17.50
C ARG A 138 6.21 3.00 17.47
N PRO A 139 7.13 3.10 18.45
CA PRO A 139 8.15 4.11 18.41
C PRO A 139 8.95 4.03 17.10
N PRO A 140 9.28 5.15 16.47
CA PRO A 140 10.14 5.14 15.31
C PRO A 140 11.54 4.63 15.71
N ALA A 141 12.19 3.89 14.80
CA ALA A 141 13.56 3.45 15.03
C ALA A 141 14.50 4.66 15.25
N PRO A 142 15.51 4.54 16.11
CA PRO A 142 16.53 5.57 16.25
C PRO A 142 17.12 5.95 14.89
N SER A 143 17.53 7.21 14.77
CA SER A 143 18.25 7.68 13.57
C SER A 143 19.60 6.96 13.42
N ALA A 144 20.17 7.00 12.22
CA ALA A 144 21.43 6.30 11.90
C ALA A 144 22.62 6.69 12.81
N ASN A 145 22.57 7.86 13.46
CA ASN A 145 23.55 8.32 14.44
C ASN A 145 23.21 7.94 15.90
N GLY A 146 22.19 7.09 16.11
CA GLY A 146 21.76 6.61 17.43
C GLY A 146 20.88 7.58 18.22
N ASN A 147 20.61 8.77 17.71
CA ASN A 147 19.69 9.71 18.37
C ASN A 147 18.25 9.22 18.31
N PRO A 148 17.42 9.49 19.35
CA PRO A 148 15.99 9.23 19.29
C PRO A 148 15.38 9.91 18.07
N ALA A 149 14.53 9.19 17.34
CA ALA A 149 13.77 9.81 16.27
C ALA A 149 12.78 10.84 16.85
N PRO A 150 12.45 11.90 16.10
CA PRO A 150 11.47 12.89 16.54
C PRO A 150 10.14 12.23 16.92
N ALA A 151 9.53 12.72 18.00
CA ALA A 151 8.18 12.29 18.38
C ALA A 151 7.21 12.56 17.25
N ARG A 152 6.37 11.58 16.93
CA ARG A 152 5.32 11.73 15.92
C ARG A 152 4.07 12.34 16.56
N ASP A 153 3.35 13.16 15.80
CA ASP A 153 2.09 13.78 16.25
C ASP A 153 1.06 12.67 16.59
N PRO A 154 0.56 12.60 17.85
CA PRO A 154 -0.42 11.59 18.24
C PRO A 154 -1.75 11.70 17.47
N ALA A 155 -2.11 12.88 16.93
CA ALA A 155 -3.29 13.08 16.11
C ALA A 155 -3.27 12.23 14.80
N ARG A 156 -2.12 11.69 14.41
CA ARG A 156 -2.01 10.77 13.26
C ARG A 156 -2.62 9.38 13.51
N LEU A 157 -2.91 9.03 14.77
CA LEU A 157 -3.39 7.69 15.12
C LEU A 157 -4.92 7.60 15.01
N PRO A 158 -5.45 6.51 14.41
CA PRO A 158 -6.88 6.24 14.43
C PRO A 158 -7.47 6.21 15.85
N VAL A 159 -8.63 6.83 16.02
CA VAL A 159 -9.36 6.85 17.31
C VAL A 159 -10.55 5.87 17.30
N VAL A 160 -11.02 5.48 16.13
CA VAL A 160 -11.99 4.39 15.97
C VAL A 160 -11.30 3.24 15.26
N THR A 161 -11.24 2.10 15.92
CA THR A 161 -10.58 0.91 15.38
C THR A 161 -11.53 -0.26 15.26
N TYR A 162 -11.24 -1.18 14.34
CA TYR A 162 -12.00 -2.42 14.11
C TYR A 162 -11.02 -3.55 13.77
N GLY A 163 -11.39 -4.77 14.19
CA GLY A 163 -10.61 -5.98 13.93
C GLY A 163 -11.06 -6.73 12.68
N LEU A 164 -10.51 -7.93 12.50
CA LEU A 164 -11.03 -8.90 11.53
C LEU A 164 -12.43 -9.37 11.96
N GLY A 165 -13.33 -9.48 11.00
CA GLY A 165 -14.71 -9.90 11.24
C GLY A 165 -15.64 -9.35 10.17
N ASP A 166 -16.88 -9.09 10.55
CA ASP A 166 -17.86 -8.48 9.67
C ASP A 166 -17.47 -7.03 9.32
N PRO A 167 -17.80 -6.54 8.11
CA PRO A 167 -17.56 -5.17 7.73
C PRO A 167 -18.23 -4.15 8.66
N VAL A 168 -17.52 -3.08 8.98
CA VAL A 168 -18.12 -1.91 9.62
C VAL A 168 -18.89 -1.12 8.57
N LYS A 169 -20.18 -0.88 8.82
CA LYS A 169 -21.07 -0.17 7.89
C LYS A 169 -21.35 1.25 8.36
N LEU A 170 -21.08 2.20 7.48
CA LEU A 170 -21.52 3.60 7.64
C LEU A 170 -22.62 3.90 6.61
N ARG A 171 -23.61 4.69 7.03
CA ARG A 171 -24.68 5.19 6.14
C ARG A 171 -24.66 6.69 6.17
N LEU A 172 -24.25 7.29 5.06
CA LEU A 172 -24.16 8.73 4.94
C LEU A 172 -24.22 9.15 3.46
N ASN A 173 -24.67 10.35 3.19
CA ASN A 173 -24.75 10.92 1.84
C ASN A 173 -25.52 10.06 0.83
N GLY A 174 -26.51 9.29 1.29
CA GLY A 174 -27.26 8.37 0.44
C GLY A 174 -26.49 7.09 0.05
N GLU A 175 -25.33 6.83 0.69
CA GLU A 175 -24.46 5.69 0.39
C GLU A 175 -24.39 4.73 1.60
N ILE A 176 -24.09 3.46 1.31
CA ILE A 176 -23.68 2.48 2.31
C ILE A 176 -22.18 2.21 2.07
N VAL A 177 -21.38 2.61 3.04
CA VAL A 177 -19.93 2.42 2.99
C VAL A 177 -19.54 1.26 3.87
N ASP A 178 -18.99 0.20 3.30
CA ASP A 178 -18.44 -0.94 4.02
C ASP A 178 -16.92 -0.79 4.20
N LEU A 179 -16.47 -0.80 5.45
CA LEU A 179 -15.06 -0.98 5.77
C LEU A 179 -14.81 -2.47 5.94
N ILE A 180 -14.22 -3.10 4.95
CA ILE A 180 -14.03 -4.55 4.87
C ILE A 180 -12.61 -4.89 5.30
N PRO A 181 -12.40 -5.49 6.49
CA PRO A 181 -11.08 -5.84 6.96
C PRO A 181 -10.47 -6.94 6.09
N VAL A 182 -9.22 -6.74 5.68
CA VAL A 182 -8.45 -7.71 4.88
C VAL A 182 -7.39 -8.35 5.78
N ARG A 183 -7.21 -9.67 5.68
CA ARG A 183 -6.06 -10.32 6.33
C ARG A 183 -4.79 -9.74 5.75
N ALA A 184 -3.70 -9.84 6.52
CA ALA A 184 -2.37 -9.41 6.14
C ALA A 184 -2.05 -9.67 4.65
N ALA A 185 -2.25 -8.67 3.80
CA ALA A 185 -2.07 -8.73 2.35
C ALA A 185 -0.87 -7.88 1.92
N HIS A 186 -1.10 -6.61 1.59
CA HIS A 186 -0.04 -5.65 1.31
C HIS A 186 0.71 -5.26 2.59
N THR A 187 -0.05 -5.02 3.67
CA THR A 187 0.44 -4.83 5.05
C THR A 187 -0.38 -5.68 6.03
N GLY A 188 -0.13 -5.55 7.35
CA GLY A 188 -0.85 -6.29 8.37
C GLY A 188 -2.27 -5.79 8.64
N GLY A 189 -2.56 -4.53 8.30
CA GLY A 189 -3.80 -3.82 8.67
C GLY A 189 -4.62 -3.29 7.50
N ASP A 190 -4.65 -4.01 6.37
CA ASP A 190 -5.33 -3.56 5.15
C ASP A 190 -6.86 -3.56 5.29
N THR A 191 -7.51 -2.60 4.62
CA THR A 191 -8.96 -2.47 4.51
C THR A 191 -9.37 -2.17 3.07
N MET A 192 -10.39 -2.87 2.56
CA MET A 192 -11.12 -2.44 1.36
C MET A 192 -12.28 -1.53 1.78
N ILE A 193 -12.54 -0.50 1.01
CA ILE A 193 -13.68 0.40 1.23
C ILE A 193 -14.65 0.24 0.07
N ARG A 194 -15.83 -0.33 0.33
CA ARG A 194 -16.88 -0.53 -0.66
C ARG A 194 -17.96 0.54 -0.52
N PHE A 195 -18.31 1.16 -1.62
CA PHE A 195 -19.45 2.05 -1.78
C PHE A 195 -20.53 1.25 -2.52
N GLU A 196 -21.53 0.75 -1.77
CA GLU A 196 -22.48 -0.24 -2.31
C GLU A 196 -23.32 0.31 -3.45
N ASN A 197 -23.91 1.52 -3.29
CA ASN A 197 -24.79 2.12 -4.28
C ASN A 197 -24.03 2.68 -5.50
N ALA A 198 -22.82 3.17 -5.28
CA ALA A 198 -21.92 3.63 -6.35
C ALA A 198 -21.31 2.48 -7.16
N ASP A 199 -21.37 1.25 -6.65
CA ASP A 199 -20.71 0.05 -7.19
C ASP A 199 -19.20 0.27 -7.41
N VAL A 200 -18.54 0.80 -6.37
CA VAL A 200 -17.09 1.10 -6.34
C VAL A 200 -16.45 0.43 -5.13
N ILE A 201 -15.27 -0.14 -5.32
CA ILE A 201 -14.45 -0.67 -4.21
C ILE A 201 -13.04 -0.07 -4.31
N MET A 202 -12.60 0.66 -3.29
CA MET A 202 -11.20 1.03 -3.12
C MET A 202 -10.47 -0.13 -2.46
N ILE A 203 -9.43 -0.64 -3.12
CA ILE A 203 -8.77 -1.90 -2.76
C ILE A 203 -7.37 -1.72 -2.18
N GLY A 204 -6.91 -0.47 -1.97
CA GLY A 204 -5.56 -0.22 -1.47
C GLY A 204 -4.48 -0.80 -2.38
N ASP A 205 -3.36 -1.21 -1.80
CA ASP A 205 -2.14 -1.54 -2.54
C ASP A 205 -1.88 -3.03 -2.75
N PHE A 206 -2.78 -3.92 -2.35
CA PHE A 206 -2.60 -5.34 -2.66
C PHE A 206 -2.81 -5.69 -4.15
N TYR A 207 -3.32 -4.73 -4.92
CA TYR A 207 -3.29 -4.73 -6.38
C TYR A 207 -2.66 -3.44 -6.88
N ARG A 208 -1.82 -3.55 -7.91
CA ARG A 208 -1.30 -2.42 -8.68
C ARG A 208 -1.04 -2.86 -10.11
N ASN A 209 -1.29 -1.98 -11.07
CA ASN A 209 -1.00 -2.25 -12.48
C ASN A 209 0.18 -1.41 -13.00
N TYR A 210 1.01 -0.92 -12.10
CA TYR A 210 2.29 -0.28 -12.37
C TYR A 210 3.36 -0.86 -11.44
N GLY A 211 4.32 -1.58 -11.98
CA GLY A 211 5.28 -2.38 -11.24
C GLY A 211 4.71 -3.74 -10.79
N TYR A 212 5.59 -4.62 -10.36
CA TYR A 212 5.22 -5.91 -9.75
C TYR A 212 4.64 -5.70 -8.34
N PRO A 213 3.90 -6.70 -7.80
CA PRO A 213 3.34 -6.61 -6.46
C PRO A 213 4.38 -6.16 -5.43
N PHE A 214 3.98 -5.24 -4.56
CA PHE A 214 4.74 -4.90 -3.37
C PHE A 214 3.99 -5.40 -2.15
N ILE A 215 4.54 -6.39 -1.47
CA ILE A 215 4.02 -6.94 -0.22
C ILE A 215 5.02 -6.59 0.87
N ASP A 216 4.60 -5.74 1.79
CA ASP A 216 5.47 -5.26 2.87
C ASP A 216 5.46 -6.24 4.04
N THR A 217 6.30 -7.26 3.93
CA THR A 217 6.43 -8.30 4.95
C THR A 217 6.99 -7.77 6.28
N ASN A 218 7.69 -6.65 6.27
CA ASN A 218 8.20 -6.00 7.49
C ASN A 218 7.08 -5.37 8.31
N ASN A 219 6.02 -4.95 7.63
CA ASN A 219 4.82 -4.39 8.25
C ASN A 219 3.63 -5.39 8.18
N GLY A 220 3.92 -6.67 8.22
CA GLY A 220 2.93 -7.73 8.40
C GLY A 220 2.22 -8.20 7.14
N GLY A 221 2.59 -7.71 5.95
CA GLY A 221 2.06 -8.19 4.67
C GLY A 221 2.45 -9.65 4.37
N SER A 222 1.66 -10.36 3.58
CA SER A 222 1.95 -11.73 3.18
C SER A 222 1.47 -12.06 1.77
N LEU A 223 2.23 -12.94 1.10
CA LEU A 223 1.85 -13.43 -0.24
C LEU A 223 0.51 -14.19 -0.22
N LYS A 224 0.28 -15.00 0.81
CA LYS A 224 -0.97 -15.72 1.01
C LYS A 224 -2.14 -14.74 1.17
N GLY A 225 -2.00 -13.75 2.06
CA GLY A 225 -3.02 -12.75 2.29
C GLY A 225 -3.32 -11.89 1.06
N ALA A 226 -2.29 -11.54 0.27
CA ALA A 226 -2.47 -10.82 -0.99
C ALA A 226 -3.34 -11.62 -1.99
N LEU A 227 -3.09 -12.92 -2.14
CA LEU A 227 -3.91 -13.81 -2.98
C LEU A 227 -5.34 -13.95 -2.42
N GLU A 228 -5.51 -14.10 -1.10
CA GLU A 228 -6.83 -14.15 -0.45
C GLU A 228 -7.61 -12.84 -0.64
N ALA A 229 -6.94 -11.68 -0.59
CA ALA A 229 -7.53 -10.37 -0.82
C ALA A 229 -8.02 -10.20 -2.27
N LEU A 230 -7.22 -10.64 -3.25
CA LEU A 230 -7.63 -10.67 -4.66
C LEU A 230 -8.85 -11.56 -4.87
N ASP A 231 -8.87 -12.76 -4.27
CA ASP A 231 -10.01 -13.67 -4.32
C ASP A 231 -11.25 -13.09 -3.66
N ALA A 232 -11.10 -12.39 -2.52
CA ALA A 232 -12.19 -11.70 -1.84
C ALA A 232 -12.76 -10.56 -2.70
N THR A 233 -11.88 -9.77 -3.32
CA THR A 233 -12.28 -8.70 -4.24
C THR A 233 -13.08 -9.26 -5.42
N MET A 234 -12.63 -10.36 -6.04
CA MET A 234 -13.35 -10.99 -7.14
C MET A 234 -14.73 -11.54 -6.73
N ARG A 235 -14.89 -11.97 -5.48
CA ARG A 235 -16.21 -12.42 -4.96
C ARG A 235 -17.17 -11.25 -4.70
N LEU A 236 -16.64 -10.11 -4.28
CA LEU A 236 -17.43 -8.91 -3.95
C LEU A 236 -17.81 -8.10 -5.20
N ALA A 237 -16.91 -8.05 -6.19
CA ALA A 237 -17.09 -7.25 -7.38
C ALA A 237 -18.03 -7.91 -8.38
N GLY A 238 -19.06 -7.18 -8.81
CA GLY A 238 -19.88 -7.51 -9.98
C GLY A 238 -19.14 -7.22 -11.28
N PRO A 239 -19.78 -7.46 -12.42
CA PRO A 239 -19.15 -7.26 -13.74
C PRO A 239 -18.84 -5.79 -14.07
N ASN A 240 -19.58 -4.85 -13.48
CA ASN A 240 -19.46 -3.42 -13.71
C ASN A 240 -18.80 -2.67 -12.54
N THR A 241 -18.47 -3.35 -11.45
CA THR A 241 -17.86 -2.74 -10.28
C THR A 241 -16.53 -2.11 -10.65
N LYS A 242 -16.39 -0.82 -10.34
CA LYS A 242 -15.11 -0.12 -10.47
C LYS A 242 -14.22 -0.45 -9.28
N LEU A 243 -13.04 -0.95 -9.55
CA LEU A 243 -12.02 -1.21 -8.53
C LEU A 243 -10.95 -0.12 -8.61
N VAL A 244 -10.73 0.55 -7.49
CA VAL A 244 -9.78 1.66 -7.37
C VAL A 244 -8.59 1.20 -6.54
N PRO A 245 -7.45 0.85 -7.18
CA PRO A 245 -6.21 0.57 -6.46
C PRO A 245 -5.65 1.85 -5.83
N GLY A 246 -4.81 1.72 -4.81
CA GLY A 246 -4.08 2.86 -4.28
C GLY A 246 -3.11 3.48 -5.29
N HIS A 247 -2.56 2.67 -6.21
CA HIS A 247 -1.72 3.08 -7.33
C HIS A 247 -2.14 2.37 -8.63
N GLY A 248 -1.89 3.04 -9.75
CA GLY A 248 -2.26 2.52 -11.08
C GLY A 248 -3.56 3.13 -11.61
N THR A 249 -4.24 2.48 -12.53
CA THR A 249 -5.52 2.92 -13.13
C THR A 249 -6.71 2.26 -12.44
N ILE A 250 -7.90 2.83 -12.60
CA ILE A 250 -9.16 2.15 -12.24
C ILE A 250 -9.29 0.91 -13.12
N ILE A 251 -9.68 -0.18 -12.48
CA ILE A 251 -9.81 -1.50 -13.11
C ILE A 251 -11.20 -2.09 -12.85
N ASN A 252 -11.45 -3.25 -13.44
CA ASN A 252 -12.63 -4.07 -13.18
C ASN A 252 -12.21 -5.48 -12.67
N ARG A 253 -13.21 -6.30 -12.36
CA ARG A 253 -12.98 -7.67 -11.87
C ARG A 253 -12.13 -8.53 -12.81
N ALA A 254 -12.27 -8.37 -14.14
CA ALA A 254 -11.55 -9.19 -15.10
C ALA A 254 -10.04 -8.90 -15.12
N ASP A 255 -9.63 -7.70 -14.74
CA ASP A 255 -8.23 -7.30 -14.69
C ASP A 255 -7.46 -7.96 -13.53
N ILE A 256 -8.18 -8.42 -12.49
CA ILE A 256 -7.57 -9.13 -11.34
C ILE A 256 -7.05 -10.52 -11.78
N VAL A 257 -7.74 -11.21 -12.68
CA VAL A 257 -7.41 -12.59 -13.05
C VAL A 257 -5.97 -12.72 -13.57
N PRO A 258 -5.54 -11.97 -14.61
CA PRO A 258 -4.18 -12.07 -15.11
C PRO A 258 -3.12 -11.63 -14.08
N TYR A 259 -3.43 -10.69 -13.19
CA TYR A 259 -2.54 -10.27 -12.12
C TYR A 259 -2.33 -11.39 -11.09
N ARG A 260 -3.41 -12.05 -10.67
CA ARG A 260 -3.39 -13.20 -9.78
C ARG A 260 -2.63 -14.37 -10.39
N ASP A 261 -2.90 -14.68 -11.66
CA ASP A 261 -2.25 -15.77 -12.38
C ASP A 261 -0.74 -15.53 -12.54
N MET A 262 -0.32 -14.29 -12.74
CA MET A 262 1.09 -13.90 -12.73
C MET A 262 1.74 -14.18 -11.37
N ILE A 263 1.09 -13.78 -10.26
CA ILE A 263 1.60 -14.05 -8.90
C ILE A 263 1.76 -15.56 -8.68
N LEU A 264 0.74 -16.35 -9.01
CA LEU A 264 0.76 -17.81 -8.87
C LEU A 264 1.84 -18.46 -9.75
N GLY A 265 2.00 -18.00 -10.99
CA GLY A 265 3.02 -18.50 -11.91
C GLY A 265 4.45 -18.24 -11.39
N VAL A 266 4.72 -17.03 -10.90
CA VAL A 266 6.00 -16.70 -10.27
C VAL A 266 6.21 -17.52 -9.00
N GLN A 267 5.18 -17.62 -8.14
CA GLN A 267 5.22 -18.44 -6.92
C GLN A 267 5.60 -19.90 -7.22
N ALA A 268 4.91 -20.53 -8.18
CA ALA A 268 5.15 -21.92 -8.56
C ALA A 268 6.58 -22.14 -9.07
N LYS A 269 7.10 -21.21 -9.89
CA LYS A 269 8.46 -21.28 -10.42
C LYS A 269 9.51 -21.12 -9.34
N VAL A 270 9.32 -20.15 -8.44
CA VAL A 270 10.22 -19.95 -7.29
C VAL A 270 10.21 -21.18 -6.37
N GLN A 271 9.02 -21.73 -6.07
CA GLN A 271 8.89 -22.95 -5.26
C GLN A 271 9.61 -24.15 -5.89
N GLN A 272 9.47 -24.34 -7.20
CA GLN A 272 10.20 -25.38 -7.94
C GLN A 272 11.73 -25.24 -7.77
N MET A 273 12.25 -24.01 -7.89
CA MET A 273 13.67 -23.74 -7.77
C MET A 273 14.18 -23.92 -6.33
N ILE A 274 13.39 -23.54 -5.32
CA ILE A 274 13.69 -23.82 -3.90
C ILE A 274 13.77 -25.32 -3.66
N ALA A 275 12.85 -26.12 -4.19
CA ALA A 275 12.88 -27.58 -4.07
C ALA A 275 14.12 -28.23 -4.74
N GLN A 276 14.71 -27.56 -5.73
CA GLN A 276 15.98 -27.93 -6.36
C GLN A 276 17.22 -27.43 -5.60
N GLY A 277 17.05 -26.82 -4.41
CA GLY A 277 18.15 -26.30 -3.61
C GLY A 277 18.72 -24.96 -4.09
N ARG A 278 18.05 -24.27 -5.03
CA ARG A 278 18.54 -22.99 -5.57
C ARG A 278 18.51 -21.88 -4.53
N THR A 279 19.55 -21.08 -4.54
CA THR A 279 19.67 -19.86 -3.71
C THR A 279 18.79 -18.74 -4.27
N GLN A 280 18.48 -17.73 -3.43
CA GLN A 280 17.76 -16.53 -3.88
C GLN A 280 18.46 -15.84 -5.06
N GLN A 281 19.80 -15.79 -5.04
CA GLN A 281 20.59 -15.18 -6.11
C GLN A 281 20.42 -15.92 -7.44
N GLU A 282 20.42 -17.27 -7.42
CA GLU A 282 20.16 -18.09 -8.61
C GLU A 282 18.74 -17.92 -9.12
N VAL A 283 17.73 -17.78 -8.23
CA VAL A 283 16.33 -17.53 -8.61
C VAL A 283 16.19 -16.17 -9.27
N LEU A 284 16.83 -15.13 -8.76
CA LEU A 284 16.84 -13.78 -9.37
C LEU A 284 17.53 -13.82 -10.75
N ALA A 285 18.67 -14.51 -10.86
CA ALA A 285 19.39 -14.64 -12.12
C ALA A 285 18.59 -15.39 -13.20
N ALA A 286 17.67 -16.28 -12.79
CA ALA A 286 16.80 -17.03 -13.70
C ALA A 286 15.69 -16.21 -14.34
N LYS A 287 15.48 -14.94 -13.92
CA LYS A 287 14.48 -14.00 -14.48
C LYS A 287 13.09 -14.63 -14.59
N VAL A 288 12.60 -15.20 -13.49
CA VAL A 288 11.33 -15.95 -13.44
C VAL A 288 10.09 -15.10 -13.82
N THR A 289 10.22 -13.78 -13.84
CA THR A 289 9.18 -12.83 -14.28
C THR A 289 9.15 -12.59 -15.78
N ALA A 290 10.17 -13.02 -16.54
CA ALA A 290 10.31 -12.73 -17.97
C ALA A 290 9.03 -12.99 -18.83
N PRO A 291 8.21 -14.03 -18.58
CA PRO A 291 6.96 -14.23 -19.32
C PRO A 291 5.92 -13.13 -19.11
N TYR A 292 6.07 -12.30 -18.08
CA TYR A 292 5.12 -11.27 -17.66
C TYR A 292 5.66 -9.84 -17.86
N ASP A 293 6.97 -9.64 -17.99
CA ASP A 293 7.64 -8.33 -17.99
C ASP A 293 7.05 -7.36 -19.03
N GLY A 294 6.69 -7.87 -20.21
CA GLY A 294 6.07 -7.05 -21.27
C GLY A 294 4.63 -6.62 -20.97
N LYS A 295 4.00 -7.17 -19.93
CA LYS A 295 2.61 -6.86 -19.52
C LYS A 295 2.53 -6.09 -18.21
N VAL A 296 3.67 -5.81 -17.57
CA VAL A 296 3.75 -5.09 -16.30
C VAL A 296 4.47 -3.75 -16.51
N PRO A 297 3.74 -2.65 -16.79
CA PRO A 297 4.36 -1.33 -16.93
C PRO A 297 5.17 -0.99 -15.68
N GLY A 298 6.38 -0.47 -15.86
CA GLY A 298 7.26 -0.13 -14.74
C GLY A 298 7.88 -1.33 -13.99
N GLY A 299 7.60 -2.57 -14.42
CA GLY A 299 8.08 -3.78 -13.74
C GLY A 299 9.61 -3.92 -13.66
N LEU A 300 10.31 -3.37 -14.64
CA LEU A 300 11.78 -3.39 -14.70
C LEU A 300 12.42 -2.06 -14.23
N LEU A 301 11.63 -1.11 -13.74
CA LEU A 301 12.18 0.13 -13.16
C LEU A 301 12.86 -0.15 -11.82
N PRO A 302 13.86 0.69 -11.45
CA PRO A 302 14.56 0.56 -10.18
C PRO A 302 13.61 0.61 -8.98
N ALA A 303 13.81 -0.31 -8.04
CA ALA A 303 13.03 -0.41 -6.80
C ALA A 303 13.93 -0.94 -5.66
N GLY A 304 14.67 -0.06 -5.03
CA GLY A 304 15.68 -0.40 -4.04
C GLY A 304 16.96 -0.96 -4.66
N ALA A 305 17.42 -2.13 -4.21
CA ALA A 305 18.67 -2.75 -4.69
C ALA A 305 18.55 -3.47 -6.04
N GLY A 306 17.39 -3.42 -6.70
CA GLY A 306 17.14 -4.06 -7.98
C GLY A 306 15.95 -3.41 -8.70
N THR A 307 15.26 -4.20 -9.53
CA THR A 307 14.04 -3.78 -10.19
C THR A 307 12.80 -4.10 -9.32
N SER A 308 11.62 -3.60 -9.73
CA SER A 308 10.34 -4.00 -9.12
C SER A 308 10.13 -5.52 -9.21
N ALA A 309 10.52 -6.14 -10.34
CA ALA A 309 10.52 -7.61 -10.52
C ALA A 309 11.45 -8.31 -9.52
N ASP A 310 12.69 -7.84 -9.37
CA ASP A 310 13.67 -8.45 -8.46
C ASP A 310 13.20 -8.37 -6.99
N ARG A 311 12.60 -7.23 -6.60
CA ARG A 311 12.01 -7.04 -5.28
C ARG A 311 10.88 -8.06 -5.03
N PHE A 312 9.95 -8.19 -5.98
CA PHE A 312 8.84 -9.13 -5.89
C PHE A 312 9.33 -10.59 -5.78
N VAL A 313 10.25 -11.02 -6.66
CA VAL A 313 10.83 -12.38 -6.64
C VAL A 313 11.55 -12.65 -5.33
N SER A 314 12.32 -11.68 -4.82
CA SER A 314 13.01 -11.80 -3.53
C SER A 314 12.03 -12.03 -2.38
N MET A 315 10.93 -11.27 -2.33
CA MET A 315 9.88 -11.41 -1.34
C MET A 315 9.21 -12.79 -1.44
N VAL A 316 8.85 -13.24 -2.66
CA VAL A 316 8.25 -14.57 -2.88
C VAL A 316 9.18 -15.66 -2.39
N TYR A 317 10.48 -15.59 -2.71
CA TYR A 317 11.48 -16.55 -2.25
C TYR A 317 11.55 -16.62 -0.71
N GLN A 318 11.61 -15.47 -0.05
CA GLN A 318 11.70 -15.37 1.41
C GLN A 318 10.46 -15.95 2.10
N GLN A 319 9.26 -15.62 1.61
CA GLN A 319 8.00 -16.14 2.13
C GLN A 319 7.88 -17.65 1.98
N LEU A 320 8.30 -18.22 0.85
CA LEU A 320 8.23 -19.66 0.61
C LEU A 320 9.31 -20.44 1.39
N LYS A 321 10.48 -19.86 1.62
CA LYS A 321 11.56 -20.50 2.37
C LYS A 321 11.39 -20.38 3.88
N GLY A 322 10.78 -19.27 4.35
CA GLY A 322 10.56 -19.03 5.78
C GLY A 322 9.36 -19.77 6.39
N GLY A 323 8.50 -20.40 5.57
CA GLY A 323 7.37 -21.20 6.04
C GLY A 323 6.28 -20.42 6.80
N ARG A 324 6.12 -19.10 6.55
CA ARG A 324 5.10 -18.24 7.18
C ARG A 324 4.05 -17.77 6.20
#